data_424d92d7d3b703d6936880da98c5a8d0
#
_entry.id   424d92d7d3b703d6936880da98c5a8d0
#
_cell.length_a   1.000
_cell.length_b   1.000
_cell.length_c   1.000
_cell.angle_alpha   90.00
_cell.angle_beta   90.00
_cell.angle_gamma   90.00
#
_symmetry.space_group_name_H-M   'P 1'
#
loop_
_entity.id
_entity.type
_entity.pdbx_description
1 polymer ?
#
loop_
_entity_poly.entity_id
_entity_poly.type
_entity_poly.pdbx_seq_one_letter_code
_entity_poly.pdbx_strand_id
1 'polypeptide(L)'
;VLDLKDLQFLTALARQKHFARAAEECGVSQPAFSMRIAKLEEHLETKIVHRGNRFQGLTPDGESIVRHALQILEDVKRLETEFSAEPGDVTGVLSLAAIPTAAALAARTVIQLREANPGITVRVKTMNSLAILHGLEAGTYDAGITYTDSANSESAIHSFLSVTPIDDEEYVLLVPADMVDGDKTQITWKEAGALPLCLLEPGMQNRHIIDTVFQDVGTRPRVVAELSGLTAGVVMAIQGAAATVVPKVLVENTGAPRSVRILPLVEPEVRKSLSLVTADRGPALRTVQALKEVLQ
;
A
#
# COMPACT_ATOMS: atom_id res chain seq x y z
N VAL A 1 -11.65 -33.20 4.63
CA VAL A 1 -12.03 -31.76 4.74
C VAL A 1 -10.83 -31.01 5.28
N LEU A 2 -10.48 -29.89 4.68
CA LEU A 2 -9.43 -28.99 5.15
C LEU A 2 -9.82 -28.40 6.51
N ASP A 3 -8.88 -28.43 7.49
CA ASP A 3 -9.08 -27.91 8.84
C ASP A 3 -8.22 -26.63 9.01
N LEU A 4 -8.72 -25.64 9.73
CA LEU A 4 -7.96 -24.43 10.08
C LEU A 4 -6.63 -24.73 10.77
N LYS A 5 -6.59 -25.81 11.57
CA LYS A 5 -5.32 -26.29 12.17
C LYS A 5 -4.29 -26.74 11.14
N ASP A 6 -4.71 -27.27 9.99
CA ASP A 6 -3.78 -27.64 8.92
C ASP A 6 -3.11 -26.39 8.33
N LEU A 7 -3.88 -25.31 8.18
CA LEU A 7 -3.37 -24.02 7.72
C LEU A 7 -2.44 -23.37 8.76
N GLN A 8 -2.76 -23.48 10.06
CA GLN A 8 -1.89 -23.00 11.14
C GLN A 8 -0.55 -23.76 11.15
N PHE A 9 -0.56 -25.07 10.95
CA PHE A 9 0.65 -25.88 10.89
C PHE A 9 1.51 -25.52 9.67
N LEU A 10 0.87 -25.36 8.51
CA LEU A 10 1.56 -24.95 7.29
C LEU A 10 2.23 -23.57 7.44
N THR A 11 1.52 -22.60 7.98
CA THR A 11 2.04 -21.23 8.18
C THR A 11 3.16 -21.19 9.23
N ALA A 12 3.07 -22.00 10.29
CA ALA A 12 4.15 -22.20 11.26
C ALA A 12 5.41 -22.77 10.59
N LEU A 13 5.25 -23.79 9.71
CA LEU A 13 6.37 -24.35 8.96
C LEU A 13 7.03 -23.32 8.03
N ALA A 14 6.23 -22.55 7.33
CA ALA A 14 6.71 -21.48 6.42
C ALA A 14 7.54 -20.43 7.18
N ARG A 15 7.13 -20.07 8.40
CA ARG A 15 7.79 -19.10 9.27
C ARG A 15 9.07 -19.65 9.89
N GLN A 16 9.00 -20.85 10.49
CA GLN A 16 10.12 -21.47 11.22
C GLN A 16 11.17 -22.09 10.30
N LYS A 17 10.80 -22.44 9.08
CA LYS A 17 11.66 -23.14 8.10
C LYS A 17 12.36 -24.38 8.69
N HIS A 18 11.73 -25.00 9.71
CA HIS A 18 12.26 -26.11 10.44
C HIS A 18 11.14 -26.94 11.10
N PHE A 19 11.01 -28.22 10.76
CA PHE A 19 9.92 -29.09 11.23
C PHE A 19 9.82 -29.19 12.75
N ALA A 20 10.95 -29.38 13.47
CA ALA A 20 10.92 -29.50 14.91
C ALA A 20 10.49 -28.20 15.61
N ARG A 21 10.97 -27.05 15.17
CA ARG A 21 10.57 -25.74 15.73
C ARG A 21 9.10 -25.44 15.44
N ALA A 22 8.64 -25.76 14.24
CA ALA A 22 7.23 -25.57 13.88
C ALA A 22 6.31 -26.49 14.69
N ALA A 23 6.75 -27.73 14.96
CA ALA A 23 6.04 -28.67 15.82
C ALA A 23 5.95 -28.18 17.28
N GLU A 24 7.06 -27.67 17.83
CA GLU A 24 7.11 -27.07 19.15
C GLU A 24 6.16 -25.88 19.28
N GLU A 25 6.18 -24.98 18.29
CA GLU A 25 5.27 -23.83 18.22
C GLU A 25 3.79 -24.25 18.19
N CYS A 26 3.48 -25.35 17.50
CA CYS A 26 2.11 -25.87 17.40
C CYS A 26 1.74 -26.81 18.57
N GLY A 27 2.62 -27.01 19.55
CA GLY A 27 2.35 -27.83 20.72
C GLY A 27 2.22 -29.34 20.43
N VAL A 28 2.90 -29.85 19.38
CA VAL A 28 2.84 -31.26 18.98
C VAL A 28 4.22 -31.85 18.77
N SER A 29 4.30 -33.20 18.74
CA SER A 29 5.55 -33.89 18.39
C SER A 29 5.90 -33.71 16.90
N GLN A 30 7.20 -33.67 16.57
CA GLN A 30 7.64 -33.56 15.18
C GLN A 30 7.07 -34.64 14.24
N PRO A 31 6.98 -35.94 14.64
CA PRO A 31 6.32 -36.95 13.81
C PRO A 31 4.85 -36.63 13.51
N ALA A 32 4.08 -36.20 14.54
CA ALA A 32 2.68 -35.80 14.35
C ALA A 32 2.53 -34.58 13.42
N PHE A 33 3.43 -33.61 13.59
CA PHE A 33 3.48 -32.43 12.71
C PHE A 33 3.76 -32.84 11.25
N SER A 34 4.81 -33.63 11.02
CA SER A 34 5.19 -34.09 9.67
C SER A 34 4.07 -34.89 8.99
N MET A 35 3.39 -35.76 9.78
CA MET A 35 2.27 -36.55 9.29
C MET A 35 1.09 -35.64 8.89
N ARG A 36 0.85 -34.53 9.62
CA ARG A 36 -0.21 -33.59 9.32
C ARG A 36 0.09 -32.81 8.03
N ILE A 37 1.33 -32.35 7.84
CA ILE A 37 1.75 -31.72 6.57
C ILE A 37 1.61 -32.70 5.39
N ALA A 38 2.04 -33.97 5.57
CA ALA A 38 1.89 -34.98 4.52
C ALA A 38 0.41 -35.24 4.16
N LYS A 39 -0.48 -35.27 5.17
CA LYS A 39 -1.92 -35.42 4.95
C LYS A 39 -2.53 -34.21 4.23
N LEU A 40 -2.03 -33.00 4.50
CA LEU A 40 -2.43 -31.79 3.79
C LEU A 40 -1.99 -31.85 2.31
N GLU A 41 -0.75 -32.31 2.03
CA GLU A 41 -0.27 -32.55 0.67
C GLU A 41 -1.12 -33.59 -0.08
N GLU A 42 -1.50 -34.67 0.60
CA GLU A 42 -2.37 -35.70 0.04
C GLU A 42 -3.76 -35.16 -0.26
N HIS A 43 -4.34 -34.37 0.66
CA HIS A 43 -5.67 -33.79 0.49
C HIS A 43 -5.73 -32.77 -0.67
N LEU A 44 -4.68 -31.98 -0.86
CA LEU A 44 -4.57 -30.98 -1.92
C LEU A 44 -3.97 -31.55 -3.22
N GLU A 45 -3.63 -32.85 -3.23
CA GLU A 45 -2.96 -33.55 -4.35
C GLU A 45 -1.73 -32.82 -4.88
N THR A 46 -1.03 -32.08 -3.98
CA THR A 46 0.06 -31.18 -4.35
C THR A 46 1.20 -31.25 -3.33
N LYS A 47 2.45 -31.22 -3.81
CA LYS A 47 3.61 -31.12 -2.93
C LYS A 47 3.81 -29.70 -2.48
N ILE A 48 3.83 -29.51 -1.15
CA ILE A 48 3.99 -28.20 -0.49
C ILE A 48 5.45 -27.95 -0.13
N VAL A 49 6.17 -29.00 0.27
CA VAL A 49 7.58 -28.90 0.67
C VAL A 49 8.46 -29.77 -0.22
N HIS A 50 9.67 -29.27 -0.50
CA HIS A 50 10.71 -30.10 -1.11
C HIS A 50 11.15 -31.18 -0.12
N ARG A 51 11.03 -32.44 -0.52
CA ARG A 51 11.36 -33.61 0.35
C ARG A 51 12.87 -33.76 0.46
N GLY A 52 13.33 -33.90 1.71
CA GLY A 52 14.69 -34.22 2.10
C GLY A 52 14.71 -34.58 3.58
N ASN A 53 15.88 -35.00 4.12
CA ASN A 53 16.05 -35.28 5.56
C ASN A 53 15.89 -34.02 6.43
N ARG A 54 15.81 -32.83 5.82
CA ARG A 54 15.58 -31.51 6.43
C ARG A 54 14.67 -30.71 5.54
N PHE A 55 14.08 -29.64 6.10
CA PHE A 55 13.31 -28.65 5.32
C PHE A 55 14.22 -27.99 4.27
N GLN A 56 13.89 -28.15 3.00
CA GLN A 56 14.64 -27.61 1.86
C GLN A 56 13.94 -26.45 1.16
N GLY A 57 12.82 -25.99 1.72
CA GLY A 57 12.00 -24.91 1.18
C GLY A 57 10.58 -25.36 0.82
N LEU A 58 9.76 -24.39 0.49
CA LEU A 58 8.43 -24.61 -0.09
C LEU A 58 8.56 -24.80 -1.61
N THR A 59 7.66 -25.55 -2.20
CA THR A 59 7.48 -25.58 -3.64
C THR A 59 6.77 -24.29 -4.10
N PRO A 60 6.76 -23.93 -5.40
CA PRO A 60 5.98 -22.82 -5.91
C PRO A 60 4.49 -22.90 -5.53
N ASP A 61 3.91 -24.10 -5.62
CA ASP A 61 2.52 -24.35 -5.18
C ASP A 61 2.40 -24.21 -3.66
N GLY A 62 3.40 -24.69 -2.89
CA GLY A 62 3.48 -24.54 -1.45
C GLY A 62 3.49 -23.07 -1.01
N GLU A 63 4.25 -22.21 -1.68
CA GLU A 63 4.24 -20.76 -1.43
C GLU A 63 2.87 -20.14 -1.72
N SER A 64 2.22 -20.57 -2.79
CA SER A 64 0.86 -20.13 -3.12
C SER A 64 -0.15 -20.54 -2.05
N ILE A 65 -0.12 -21.81 -1.64
CA ILE A 65 -1.00 -22.36 -0.60
C ILE A 65 -0.76 -21.64 0.75
N VAL A 66 0.49 -21.32 1.10
CA VAL A 66 0.82 -20.54 2.31
C VAL A 66 0.21 -19.14 2.26
N ARG A 67 0.25 -18.46 1.11
CA ARG A 67 -0.39 -17.13 0.97
C ARG A 67 -1.90 -17.23 1.21
N HIS A 68 -2.58 -18.19 0.62
CA HIS A 68 -4.01 -18.43 0.86
C HIS A 68 -4.31 -18.83 2.30
N ALA A 69 -3.46 -19.68 2.91
CA ALA A 69 -3.62 -20.08 4.30
C ALA A 69 -3.51 -18.91 5.27
N LEU A 70 -2.55 -18.01 5.06
CA LEU A 70 -2.40 -16.77 5.85
C LEU A 70 -3.64 -15.89 5.73
N GLN A 71 -4.20 -15.75 4.52
CA GLN A 71 -5.40 -14.98 4.28
C GLN A 71 -6.61 -15.56 5.04
N ILE A 72 -6.86 -16.86 4.91
CA ILE A 72 -7.98 -17.53 5.60
C ILE A 72 -7.85 -17.40 7.12
N LEU A 73 -6.65 -17.58 7.68
CA LEU A 73 -6.43 -17.43 9.12
C LEU A 73 -6.63 -15.99 9.61
N GLU A 74 -6.24 -15.00 8.81
CA GLU A 74 -6.50 -13.59 9.11
C GLU A 74 -8.00 -13.29 9.07
N ASP A 75 -8.74 -13.82 8.08
CA ASP A 75 -10.19 -13.63 7.96
C ASP A 75 -10.94 -14.25 9.14
N VAL A 76 -10.52 -15.43 9.61
CA VAL A 76 -11.07 -16.06 10.82
C VAL A 76 -10.80 -15.17 12.04
N LYS A 77 -9.60 -14.65 12.19
CA LYS A 77 -9.24 -13.76 13.29
C LYS A 77 -10.03 -12.44 13.25
N ARG A 78 -10.27 -11.91 12.06
CA ARG A 78 -11.13 -10.72 11.86
C ARG A 78 -12.56 -11.01 12.31
N LEU A 79 -13.13 -12.13 11.88
CA LEU A 79 -14.46 -12.59 12.31
C LEU A 79 -14.54 -12.65 13.84
N GLU A 80 -13.60 -13.34 14.50
CA GLU A 80 -13.56 -13.44 15.95
C GLU A 80 -13.48 -12.06 16.63
N THR A 81 -12.67 -11.15 16.11
CA THR A 81 -12.50 -9.80 16.67
C THR A 81 -13.73 -8.94 16.48
N GLU A 82 -14.36 -9.01 15.30
CA GLU A 82 -15.56 -8.22 14.97
C GLU A 82 -16.74 -8.55 15.87
N PHE A 83 -16.91 -9.82 16.23
CA PHE A 83 -18.03 -10.28 17.04
C PHE A 83 -17.71 -10.40 18.54
N SER A 84 -16.47 -10.14 18.96
CA SER A 84 -16.07 -10.11 20.37
C SER A 84 -16.20 -8.73 21.03
N ALA A 85 -16.46 -7.68 20.25
CA ALA A 85 -16.59 -6.31 20.73
C ALA A 85 -17.97 -6.06 21.39
N GLU A 86 -18.02 -5.19 22.40
CA GLU A 86 -19.28 -4.71 22.99
C GLU A 86 -20.15 -4.02 21.93
N PRO A 87 -21.48 -4.08 22.02
CA PRO A 87 -22.37 -3.41 21.09
C PRO A 87 -22.12 -1.88 21.11
N GLY A 88 -21.64 -1.35 19.99
CA GLY A 88 -21.37 0.09 19.82
C GLY A 88 -19.89 0.42 19.56
N ASP A 89 -18.95 -0.36 20.07
CA ASP A 89 -17.52 -0.13 19.82
C ASP A 89 -17.05 -0.78 18.52
N VAL A 90 -16.41 0.00 17.67
CA VAL A 90 -15.72 -0.54 16.48
C VAL A 90 -14.28 -0.85 16.85
N THR A 91 -13.96 -2.13 16.86
CA THR A 91 -12.61 -2.64 17.20
C THR A 91 -12.08 -3.52 16.07
N GLY A 92 -10.77 -3.73 16.05
CA GLY A 92 -10.16 -4.65 15.10
C GLY A 92 -8.99 -4.03 14.33
N VAL A 93 -8.56 -4.72 13.27
CA VAL A 93 -7.45 -4.29 12.42
C VAL A 93 -8.00 -3.93 11.04
N LEU A 94 -7.71 -2.71 10.59
CA LEU A 94 -7.96 -2.25 9.22
C LEU A 94 -6.64 -2.29 8.43
N SER A 95 -6.60 -3.06 7.35
CA SER A 95 -5.47 -3.12 6.43
C SER A 95 -5.70 -2.15 5.27
N LEU A 96 -5.04 -0.99 5.32
CA LEU A 96 -5.14 0.08 4.33
C LEU A 96 -3.91 0.09 3.43
N ALA A 97 -4.10 0.01 2.13
CA ALA A 97 -3.04 0.22 1.15
C ALA A 97 -3.16 1.62 0.53
N ALA A 98 -2.04 2.29 0.24
CA ALA A 98 -2.04 3.60 -0.36
C ALA A 98 -0.89 3.76 -1.36
N ILE A 99 -1.11 4.56 -2.42
CA ILE A 99 -0.01 4.95 -3.31
C ILE A 99 0.95 5.90 -2.59
N PRO A 100 2.23 5.99 -3.00
CA PRO A 100 3.22 6.82 -2.30
C PRO A 100 2.81 8.28 -2.15
N THR A 101 2.12 8.85 -3.13
CA THR A 101 1.66 10.24 -3.10
C THR A 101 0.52 10.46 -2.12
N ALA A 102 -0.32 9.47 -1.88
CA ALA A 102 -1.42 9.54 -0.92
C ALA A 102 -1.00 9.28 0.55
N ALA A 103 0.30 9.17 0.85
CA ALA A 103 0.77 8.86 2.20
C ALA A 103 0.32 9.89 3.26
N ALA A 104 0.33 11.18 2.92
CA ALA A 104 -0.14 12.26 3.81
C ALA A 104 -1.66 12.17 4.04
N LEU A 105 -2.43 11.89 3.00
CA LEU A 105 -3.88 11.66 3.08
C LEU A 105 -4.18 10.43 3.94
N ALA A 106 -3.48 9.31 3.72
CA ALA A 106 -3.63 8.11 4.53
C ALA A 106 -3.32 8.35 6.01
N ALA A 107 -2.26 9.13 6.32
CA ALA A 107 -1.93 9.48 7.69
C ALA A 107 -3.04 10.32 8.35
N ARG A 108 -3.58 11.34 7.67
CA ARG A 108 -4.73 12.15 8.14
C ARG A 108 -5.94 11.28 8.40
N THR A 109 -6.26 10.40 7.46
CA THR A 109 -7.37 9.44 7.59
C THR A 109 -7.22 8.53 8.80
N VAL A 110 -6.01 8.02 9.06
CA VAL A 110 -5.71 7.20 10.25
C VAL A 110 -5.93 7.98 11.54
N ILE A 111 -5.51 9.24 11.59
CA ILE A 111 -5.72 10.10 12.78
C ILE A 111 -7.21 10.26 13.03
N GLN A 112 -7.98 10.70 12.04
CA GLN A 112 -9.43 10.90 12.15
C GLN A 112 -10.16 9.60 12.54
N LEU A 113 -9.81 8.48 11.90
CA LEU A 113 -10.41 7.19 12.19
C LEU A 113 -10.17 6.75 13.64
N ARG A 114 -8.95 6.94 14.15
CA ARG A 114 -8.61 6.58 15.53
C ARG A 114 -9.16 7.52 16.58
N GLU A 115 -9.37 8.79 16.25
CA GLU A 115 -10.07 9.74 17.12
C GLU A 115 -11.53 9.35 17.28
N ALA A 116 -12.20 8.96 16.19
CA ALA A 116 -13.59 8.50 16.21
C ALA A 116 -13.75 7.08 16.78
N ASN A 117 -12.77 6.20 16.55
CA ASN A 117 -12.82 4.77 16.89
C ASN A 117 -11.49 4.31 17.51
N PRO A 118 -11.21 4.57 18.80
CA PRO A 118 -9.93 4.26 19.46
C PRO A 118 -9.55 2.78 19.44
N GLY A 119 -10.52 1.88 19.32
CA GLY A 119 -10.33 0.43 19.29
C GLY A 119 -9.81 -0.11 17.95
N ILE A 120 -9.73 0.74 16.90
CA ILE A 120 -9.21 0.31 15.59
C ILE A 120 -7.68 0.45 15.56
N THR A 121 -6.99 -0.61 15.13
CA THR A 121 -5.60 -0.58 14.73
C THR A 121 -5.51 -0.53 13.21
N VAL A 122 -4.84 0.49 12.64
CA VAL A 122 -4.66 0.60 11.18
C VAL A 122 -3.26 0.14 10.78
N ARG A 123 -3.20 -0.79 9.82
CA ARG A 123 -1.96 -1.21 9.17
C ARG A 123 -1.90 -0.54 7.80
N VAL A 124 -1.00 0.41 7.61
CA VAL A 124 -0.83 1.10 6.33
C VAL A 124 0.33 0.47 5.55
N LYS A 125 0.10 0.15 4.27
CA LYS A 125 1.14 -0.26 3.33
C LYS A 125 1.15 0.65 2.10
N THR A 126 2.36 1.00 1.66
CA THR A 126 2.55 1.82 0.46
C THR A 126 2.99 0.94 -0.70
N MET A 127 2.30 1.07 -1.86
CA MET A 127 2.59 0.33 -3.08
C MET A 127 2.00 1.01 -4.31
N ASN A 128 2.26 0.50 -5.51
CA ASN A 128 1.67 1.04 -6.74
C ASN A 128 0.17 0.69 -6.85
N SER A 129 -0.55 1.43 -7.70
CA SER A 129 -2.01 1.29 -7.90
C SER A 129 -2.43 -0.15 -8.24
N LEU A 130 -1.71 -0.81 -9.16
CA LEU A 130 -2.04 -2.17 -9.59
C LEU A 130 -1.92 -3.18 -8.45
N ALA A 131 -0.87 -3.08 -7.63
CA ALA A 131 -0.69 -3.95 -6.46
C ALA A 131 -1.76 -3.72 -5.39
N ILE A 132 -2.25 -2.48 -5.22
CA ILE A 132 -3.39 -2.16 -4.34
C ILE A 132 -4.64 -2.89 -4.83
N LEU A 133 -4.98 -2.76 -6.10
CA LEU A 133 -6.20 -3.31 -6.67
C LEU A 133 -6.19 -4.85 -6.65
N HIS A 134 -5.08 -5.48 -7.02
CA HIS A 134 -4.89 -6.93 -6.86
C HIS A 134 -4.96 -7.38 -5.39
N GLY A 135 -4.44 -6.58 -4.47
CA GLY A 135 -4.51 -6.89 -3.04
C GLY A 135 -5.93 -6.81 -2.47
N LEU A 136 -6.74 -5.85 -2.95
CA LEU A 136 -8.18 -5.77 -2.64
C LEU A 136 -8.93 -6.96 -3.24
N GLU A 137 -8.61 -7.34 -4.47
CA GLU A 137 -9.16 -8.52 -5.12
C GLU A 137 -8.83 -9.81 -4.36
N ALA A 138 -7.60 -9.96 -3.90
CA ALA A 138 -7.18 -11.12 -3.11
C ALA A 138 -7.65 -11.07 -1.65
N GLY A 139 -8.30 -9.97 -1.20
CA GLY A 139 -8.69 -9.77 0.21
C GLY A 139 -7.50 -9.53 1.16
N THR A 140 -6.32 -9.21 0.63
CA THR A 140 -5.13 -8.89 1.43
C THR A 140 -5.24 -7.53 2.12
N TYR A 141 -5.97 -6.60 1.50
CA TYR A 141 -6.28 -5.27 2.02
C TYR A 141 -7.79 -5.09 2.11
N ASP A 142 -8.24 -4.35 3.12
CA ASP A 142 -9.63 -4.02 3.34
C ASP A 142 -10.06 -2.80 2.54
N ALA A 143 -9.12 -1.85 2.36
CA ALA A 143 -9.32 -0.63 1.63
C ALA A 143 -8.02 -0.18 0.93
N GLY A 144 -8.16 0.59 -0.13
CA GLY A 144 -7.05 1.17 -0.88
C GLY A 144 -7.29 2.64 -1.20
N ILE A 145 -6.24 3.46 -1.19
CA ILE A 145 -6.25 4.83 -1.69
C ILE A 145 -5.36 4.88 -2.93
N THR A 146 -5.97 5.20 -4.07
CA THR A 146 -5.27 5.24 -5.37
C THR A 146 -5.89 6.29 -6.29
N TYR A 147 -5.28 6.51 -7.47
CA TYR A 147 -5.85 7.40 -8.47
C TYR A 147 -7.19 6.87 -9.01
N THR A 148 -8.16 7.77 -9.13
CA THR A 148 -9.51 7.45 -9.61
C THR A 148 -9.50 6.82 -11.00
N ASP A 149 -8.65 7.31 -11.92
CA ASP A 149 -8.53 6.76 -13.26
C ASP A 149 -8.05 5.31 -13.26
N SER A 150 -7.05 4.98 -12.42
CA SER A 150 -6.56 3.61 -12.24
C SER A 150 -7.62 2.69 -11.64
N ALA A 151 -8.34 3.18 -10.63
CA ALA A 151 -9.40 2.42 -9.96
C ALA A 151 -10.57 2.14 -10.91
N ASN A 152 -10.99 3.12 -11.71
CA ASN A 152 -12.09 2.97 -12.67
C ASN A 152 -11.74 2.01 -13.81
N SER A 153 -10.50 2.02 -14.29
CA SER A 153 -10.04 1.09 -15.33
C SER A 153 -10.15 -0.36 -14.86
N GLU A 154 -9.78 -0.67 -13.62
CA GLU A 154 -9.87 -1.99 -13.03
C GLU A 154 -11.30 -2.34 -12.59
N SER A 155 -12.09 -1.38 -12.06
CA SER A 155 -13.47 -1.65 -11.68
C SER A 155 -14.38 -1.95 -12.86
N ALA A 156 -14.04 -1.47 -14.06
CA ALA A 156 -14.73 -1.85 -15.30
C ALA A 156 -14.54 -3.35 -15.63
N ILE A 157 -13.43 -3.95 -15.16
CA ILE A 157 -13.12 -5.38 -15.31
C ILE A 157 -13.69 -6.17 -14.12
N HIS A 158 -13.63 -5.60 -12.92
CA HIS A 158 -13.98 -6.23 -11.64
C HIS A 158 -15.15 -5.51 -10.97
N SER A 159 -16.38 -5.92 -11.26
CA SER A 159 -17.63 -5.29 -10.80
C SER A 159 -17.82 -5.26 -9.27
N PHE A 160 -16.98 -5.94 -8.50
CA PHE A 160 -17.03 -5.96 -7.03
C PHE A 160 -16.17 -4.87 -6.38
N LEU A 161 -15.44 -4.06 -7.15
CA LEU A 161 -14.70 -2.92 -6.60
C LEU A 161 -15.61 -1.68 -6.55
N SER A 162 -15.76 -1.13 -5.34
CA SER A 162 -16.43 0.15 -5.10
C SER A 162 -15.39 1.26 -5.08
N VAL A 163 -15.56 2.28 -5.93
CA VAL A 163 -14.65 3.41 -6.09
C VAL A 163 -15.36 4.68 -5.65
N THR A 164 -14.83 5.34 -4.61
CA THR A 164 -15.40 6.56 -4.05
C THR A 164 -14.34 7.66 -4.10
N PRO A 165 -14.51 8.72 -4.90
CA PRO A 165 -13.61 9.89 -4.87
C PRO A 165 -13.56 10.52 -3.48
N ILE A 166 -12.35 10.86 -2.99
CA ILE A 166 -12.15 11.37 -1.63
C ILE A 166 -11.33 12.66 -1.56
N ASP A 167 -10.45 12.93 -2.53
CA ASP A 167 -9.61 14.12 -2.53
C ASP A 167 -9.05 14.37 -3.94
N ASP A 168 -8.53 15.57 -4.19
CA ASP A 168 -7.79 15.90 -5.39
C ASP A 168 -6.35 16.24 -5.06
N GLU A 169 -5.41 15.62 -5.76
CA GLU A 169 -3.98 15.81 -5.61
C GLU A 169 -3.48 16.93 -6.53
N GLU A 170 -2.93 18.00 -5.95
CA GLU A 170 -2.19 19.05 -6.65
C GLU A 170 -0.69 18.82 -6.51
N TYR A 171 0.07 19.17 -7.56
CA TYR A 171 1.52 19.00 -7.56
C TYR A 171 2.22 20.35 -7.37
N VAL A 172 3.31 20.27 -6.58
CA VAL A 172 4.25 21.39 -6.38
C VAL A 172 5.68 20.90 -6.61
N LEU A 173 6.55 21.84 -6.96
CA LEU A 173 7.98 21.60 -6.98
C LEU A 173 8.55 21.92 -5.59
N LEU A 174 9.15 20.95 -4.93
CA LEU A 174 10.02 21.16 -3.78
C LEU A 174 11.45 21.30 -4.32
N VAL A 175 12.05 22.48 -4.17
CA VAL A 175 13.32 22.83 -4.80
C VAL A 175 14.28 23.45 -3.78
N PRO A 176 15.60 23.10 -3.83
CA PRO A 176 16.60 23.82 -3.06
C PRO A 176 16.55 25.32 -3.32
N ALA A 177 16.61 26.13 -2.26
CA ALA A 177 16.39 27.59 -2.36
C ALA A 177 17.43 28.32 -3.25
N ASP A 178 18.61 27.75 -3.41
CA ASP A 178 19.70 28.25 -4.24
C ASP A 178 19.61 27.86 -5.71
N MET A 179 18.69 26.94 -6.08
CA MET A 179 18.48 26.53 -7.46
C MET A 179 17.48 27.40 -8.22
N VAL A 180 16.83 28.33 -7.57
CA VAL A 180 15.82 29.23 -8.16
C VAL A 180 15.96 30.65 -7.63
N ASP A 181 15.52 31.63 -8.43
CA ASP A 181 15.55 33.04 -8.01
C ASP A 181 14.69 33.26 -6.77
N GLY A 182 15.20 34.09 -5.86
CA GLY A 182 14.62 34.29 -4.53
C GLY A 182 13.20 34.90 -4.50
N ASP A 183 12.80 35.62 -5.52
CA ASP A 183 11.49 36.25 -5.70
C ASP A 183 10.46 35.39 -6.47
N LYS A 184 10.89 34.24 -7.00
CA LYS A 184 10.03 33.36 -7.81
C LYS A 184 8.90 32.77 -6.96
N THR A 185 7.64 33.00 -7.35
CA THR A 185 6.45 32.54 -6.61
C THR A 185 5.79 31.30 -7.21
N GLN A 186 6.12 30.95 -8.46
CA GLN A 186 5.64 29.78 -9.18
C GLN A 186 6.68 29.35 -10.21
N ILE A 187 6.54 28.17 -10.79
CA ILE A 187 7.46 27.65 -11.80
C ILE A 187 6.69 26.86 -12.86
N THR A 188 7.06 27.04 -14.13
CA THR A 188 6.49 26.23 -15.21
C THR A 188 7.12 24.84 -15.23
N TRP A 189 6.40 23.85 -15.76
CA TRP A 189 6.95 22.50 -15.96
C TRP A 189 8.20 22.53 -16.84
N LYS A 190 8.24 23.43 -17.83
CA LYS A 190 9.40 23.59 -18.71
C LYS A 190 10.64 24.04 -17.94
N GLU A 191 10.51 25.01 -17.05
CA GLU A 191 11.61 25.48 -16.20
C GLU A 191 12.02 24.41 -15.19
N ALA A 192 11.04 23.73 -14.54
CA ALA A 192 11.29 22.65 -13.61
C ALA A 192 12.05 21.51 -14.26
N GLY A 193 11.76 21.17 -15.54
CA GLY A 193 12.43 20.12 -16.29
C GLY A 193 13.91 20.39 -16.56
N ALA A 194 14.36 21.65 -16.53
CA ALA A 194 15.74 22.03 -16.68
C ALA A 194 16.60 21.83 -15.40
N LEU A 195 15.94 21.72 -14.23
CA LEU A 195 16.58 21.49 -12.95
C LEU A 195 16.96 20.00 -12.79
N PRO A 196 17.96 19.67 -11.93
CA PRO A 196 18.17 18.28 -11.54
C PRO A 196 16.98 17.78 -10.72
N LEU A 197 16.27 16.79 -11.25
CA LEU A 197 15.07 16.23 -10.63
C LEU A 197 15.31 14.84 -10.07
N CYS A 198 14.79 14.57 -8.89
CA CYS A 198 14.55 13.21 -8.41
C CYS A 198 13.05 12.92 -8.46
N LEU A 199 12.69 11.83 -9.13
CA LEU A 199 11.31 11.43 -9.40
C LEU A 199 11.08 9.99 -8.95
N LEU A 200 9.81 9.58 -8.85
CA LEU A 200 9.50 8.17 -8.61
C LEU A 200 9.92 7.30 -9.80
N GLU A 201 10.09 6.00 -9.54
CA GLU A 201 10.41 4.99 -10.56
C GLU A 201 9.38 4.97 -11.70
N PRO A 202 9.78 4.65 -12.95
CA PRO A 202 8.88 4.63 -14.11
C PRO A 202 7.65 3.71 -13.97
N GLY A 203 7.73 2.67 -13.13
CA GLY A 203 6.61 1.77 -12.83
C GLY A 203 5.52 2.35 -11.93
N MET A 204 5.69 3.58 -11.45
CA MET A 204 4.71 4.26 -10.60
C MET A 204 3.77 5.15 -11.43
N GLN A 205 2.46 5.08 -11.15
CA GLN A 205 1.46 5.90 -11.87
C GLN A 205 1.74 7.41 -11.76
N ASN A 206 2.18 7.90 -10.60
CA ASN A 206 2.61 9.30 -10.45
C ASN A 206 3.70 9.69 -11.43
N ARG A 207 4.73 8.82 -11.62
CA ARG A 207 5.80 9.08 -12.58
C ARG A 207 5.26 9.16 -14.02
N HIS A 208 4.35 8.28 -14.37
CA HIS A 208 3.70 8.32 -15.69
C HIS A 208 2.92 9.62 -15.92
N ILE A 209 2.18 10.10 -14.90
CA ILE A 209 1.48 11.39 -14.94
C ILE A 209 2.47 12.52 -15.19
N ILE A 210 3.56 12.59 -14.43
CA ILE A 210 4.59 13.62 -14.53
C ILE A 210 5.28 13.59 -15.90
N ASP A 211 5.66 12.40 -16.38
CA ASP A 211 6.30 12.23 -17.69
C ASP A 211 5.38 12.67 -18.83
N THR A 212 4.07 12.38 -18.73
CA THR A 212 3.08 12.83 -19.71
C THR A 212 3.01 14.35 -19.75
N VAL A 213 2.97 15.03 -18.60
CA VAL A 213 2.96 16.51 -18.55
C VAL A 213 4.24 17.08 -19.16
N PHE A 214 5.42 16.54 -18.87
CA PHE A 214 6.68 16.97 -19.48
C PHE A 214 6.68 16.78 -20.99
N GLN A 215 6.12 15.68 -21.48
CA GLN A 215 5.97 15.41 -22.91
C GLN A 215 5.02 16.43 -23.57
N ASP A 216 3.88 16.70 -22.95
CA ASP A 216 2.87 17.64 -23.47
C ASP A 216 3.40 19.08 -23.58
N VAL A 217 4.26 19.50 -22.62
CA VAL A 217 4.93 20.81 -22.69
C VAL A 217 6.20 20.81 -23.55
N GLY A 218 6.50 19.70 -24.23
CA GLY A 218 7.65 19.55 -25.14
C GLY A 218 9.01 19.63 -24.44
N THR A 219 9.10 19.18 -23.18
CA THR A 219 10.33 19.21 -22.37
C THR A 219 10.71 17.81 -21.90
N ARG A 220 11.98 17.49 -21.93
CA ARG A 220 12.52 16.26 -21.34
C ARG A 220 13.13 16.59 -19.97
N PRO A 221 12.59 16.03 -18.86
CA PRO A 221 13.11 16.32 -17.52
C PRO A 221 14.54 15.77 -17.35
N ARG A 222 15.37 16.54 -16.63
CA ARG A 222 16.72 16.10 -16.23
C ARG A 222 16.63 15.28 -14.96
N VAL A 223 16.28 14.00 -15.09
CA VAL A 223 16.20 13.06 -13.96
C VAL A 223 17.59 12.64 -13.53
N VAL A 224 17.97 12.91 -12.27
CA VAL A 224 19.27 12.55 -11.66
C VAL A 224 19.16 11.39 -10.67
N ALA A 225 17.94 11.09 -10.19
CA ALA A 225 17.65 9.93 -9.34
C ALA A 225 16.22 9.43 -9.54
N GLU A 226 16.04 8.13 -9.46
CA GLU A 226 14.76 7.45 -9.47
C GLU A 226 14.54 6.77 -8.11
N LEU A 227 13.34 6.94 -7.53
CA LEU A 227 13.06 6.64 -6.13
C LEU A 227 11.81 5.77 -6.02
N SER A 228 11.82 4.81 -5.09
CA SER A 228 10.64 4.00 -4.77
C SER A 228 9.65 4.70 -3.82
N GLY A 229 10.00 5.88 -3.28
CA GLY A 229 9.16 6.66 -2.38
C GLY A 229 9.58 8.12 -2.28
N LEU A 230 8.62 9.00 -1.95
CA LEU A 230 8.80 10.46 -1.96
C LEU A 230 9.74 10.98 -0.86
N THR A 231 9.85 10.29 0.28
CA THR A 231 10.68 10.75 1.41
C THR A 231 12.13 10.99 1.01
N ALA A 232 12.72 10.10 0.21
CA ALA A 232 14.09 10.29 -0.26
C ALA A 232 14.23 11.53 -1.15
N GLY A 233 13.24 11.82 -2.00
CA GLY A 233 13.20 13.03 -2.82
C GLY A 233 13.13 14.30 -1.99
N VAL A 234 12.28 14.31 -0.96
CA VAL A 234 12.18 15.43 0.00
C VAL A 234 13.53 15.66 0.70
N VAL A 235 14.19 14.59 1.16
CA VAL A 235 15.53 14.69 1.80
C VAL A 235 16.56 15.23 0.82
N MET A 236 16.57 14.76 -0.45
CA MET A 236 17.50 15.26 -1.46
C MET A 236 17.29 16.75 -1.75
N ALA A 237 16.04 17.22 -1.77
CA ALA A 237 15.76 18.65 -1.92
C ALA A 237 16.24 19.46 -0.72
N ILE A 238 15.98 19.02 0.51
CA ILE A 238 16.42 19.67 1.74
C ILE A 238 17.96 19.78 1.81
N GLN A 239 18.68 18.77 1.31
CA GLN A 239 20.15 18.72 1.28
C GLN A 239 20.75 19.47 0.09
N GLY A 240 19.97 20.12 -0.77
CA GLY A 240 20.46 20.88 -1.91
C GLY A 240 20.90 20.05 -3.12
N ALA A 241 20.55 18.77 -3.18
CA ALA A 241 21.04 17.85 -4.21
C ALA A 241 20.19 17.87 -5.50
N ALA A 242 18.87 17.93 -5.39
CA ALA A 242 17.95 17.90 -6.52
C ALA A 242 16.58 18.42 -6.11
N ALA A 243 15.80 18.92 -7.05
CA ALA A 243 14.38 19.22 -6.84
C ALA A 243 13.51 17.96 -7.02
N THR A 244 12.29 17.98 -6.50
CA THR A 244 11.33 16.89 -6.66
C THR A 244 9.90 17.42 -6.82
N VAL A 245 9.10 16.70 -7.61
CA VAL A 245 7.66 16.97 -7.75
C VAL A 245 6.92 16.12 -6.72
N VAL A 246 6.17 16.79 -5.86
CA VAL A 246 5.46 16.14 -4.75
C VAL A 246 4.02 16.66 -4.64
N PRO A 247 3.10 15.88 -4.04
CA PRO A 247 1.80 16.39 -3.66
C PRO A 247 1.94 17.59 -2.71
N LYS A 248 1.18 18.64 -2.96
CA LYS A 248 1.15 19.85 -2.14
C LYS A 248 0.86 19.55 -0.67
N VAL A 249 -0.10 18.66 -0.40
CA VAL A 249 -0.49 18.26 0.96
C VAL A 249 0.67 17.63 1.76
N LEU A 250 1.63 16.98 1.08
CA LEU A 250 2.79 16.37 1.76
C LEU A 250 3.70 17.43 2.38
N VAL A 251 3.93 18.54 1.69
CA VAL A 251 4.87 19.59 2.12
C VAL A 251 4.21 20.63 3.00
N GLU A 252 2.93 20.91 2.84
CA GLU A 252 2.17 21.83 3.71
C GLU A 252 2.08 21.30 5.15
N ASN A 253 1.88 20.00 5.32
CA ASN A 253 1.73 19.38 6.64
C ASN A 253 3.06 19.11 7.37
N THR A 254 4.18 19.07 6.64
CA THR A 254 5.49 18.76 7.26
C THR A 254 6.33 19.97 7.63
N GLY A 255 5.96 21.16 7.12
CA GLY A 255 6.73 22.39 7.33
C GLY A 255 8.06 22.34 6.56
N ALA A 256 8.19 23.10 5.47
CA ALA A 256 9.43 23.13 4.70
C ALA A 256 10.51 23.96 5.44
N PRO A 257 11.73 23.43 5.63
CA PRO A 257 12.85 24.20 6.15
C PRO A 257 13.22 25.35 5.19
N ARG A 258 13.88 26.40 5.70
CA ARG A 258 14.29 27.56 4.89
C ARG A 258 15.27 27.22 3.75
N SER A 259 15.87 26.04 3.76
CA SER A 259 16.77 25.55 2.71
C SER A 259 16.07 25.17 1.42
N VAL A 260 14.74 25.03 1.44
CA VAL A 260 13.91 24.69 0.28
C VAL A 260 12.80 25.70 0.05
N ARG A 261 12.30 25.71 -1.17
CA ARG A 261 11.10 26.45 -1.56
C ARG A 261 10.07 25.50 -2.11
N ILE A 262 8.82 25.82 -1.86
CA ILE A 262 7.67 25.11 -2.42
C ILE A 262 7.09 26.05 -3.48
N LEU A 263 7.17 25.65 -4.74
CA LEU A 263 6.67 26.43 -5.88
C LEU A 263 5.52 25.71 -6.55
N PRO A 264 4.35 26.34 -6.69
CA PRO A 264 3.28 25.82 -7.55
C PRO A 264 3.78 25.57 -8.96
N LEU A 265 3.46 24.39 -9.50
CA LEU A 265 3.73 24.03 -10.90
C LEU A 265 2.59 24.53 -11.78
N VAL A 266 2.93 25.31 -12.78
CA VAL A 266 1.97 25.95 -13.68
C VAL A 266 2.27 25.63 -15.15
N GLU A 267 1.30 25.88 -16.02
CA GLU A 267 1.42 25.68 -17.48
C GLU A 267 1.79 24.25 -17.89
N PRO A 268 0.88 23.27 -17.62
CA PRO A 268 -0.49 23.42 -17.06
C PRO A 268 -0.54 23.25 -15.54
N GLU A 269 -1.63 23.71 -14.90
CA GLU A 269 -1.99 23.22 -13.57
C GLU A 269 -2.48 21.78 -13.68
N VAL A 270 -1.92 20.88 -12.90
CA VAL A 270 -2.25 19.46 -12.94
C VAL A 270 -2.90 19.04 -11.63
N ARG A 271 -4.08 18.43 -11.74
CA ARG A 271 -4.81 17.84 -10.63
C ARG A 271 -5.15 16.39 -10.95
N LYS A 272 -5.07 15.52 -9.97
CA LYS A 272 -5.45 14.11 -10.10
C LYS A 272 -6.32 13.69 -8.95
N SER A 273 -7.50 13.16 -9.28
CA SER A 273 -8.45 12.70 -8.29
C SER A 273 -7.99 11.39 -7.65
N LEU A 274 -8.07 11.34 -6.32
CA LEU A 274 -7.81 10.17 -5.48
C LEU A 274 -9.13 9.56 -5.03
N SER A 275 -9.19 8.24 -5.03
CA SER A 275 -10.34 7.48 -4.58
C SER A 275 -9.99 6.50 -3.48
N LEU A 276 -10.94 6.33 -2.55
CA LEU A 276 -11.03 5.15 -1.72
C LEU A 276 -11.60 4.00 -2.54
N VAL A 277 -10.91 2.88 -2.55
CA VAL A 277 -11.35 1.64 -3.22
C VAL A 277 -11.56 0.57 -2.16
N THR A 278 -12.70 -0.10 -2.20
CA THR A 278 -13.04 -1.22 -1.31
C THR A 278 -13.61 -2.37 -2.13
N ALA A 279 -13.47 -3.60 -1.66
CA ALA A 279 -14.12 -4.75 -2.26
C ALA A 279 -15.51 -4.93 -1.67
N ASP A 280 -16.54 -4.94 -2.54
CA ASP A 280 -17.94 -5.18 -2.16
C ASP A 280 -18.28 -6.66 -2.40
N ARG A 281 -17.92 -7.52 -1.42
CA ARG A 281 -18.10 -8.98 -1.47
C ARG A 281 -19.03 -9.54 -0.39
N GLY A 282 -19.90 -8.69 0.16
CA GLY A 282 -20.82 -9.05 1.24
C GLY A 282 -20.94 -7.92 2.25
N PRO A 283 -21.37 -8.22 3.50
CA PRO A 283 -21.47 -7.20 4.55
C PRO A 283 -20.11 -6.50 4.73
N ALA A 284 -20.11 -5.17 4.65
CA ALA A 284 -18.90 -4.40 4.86
C ALA A 284 -18.37 -4.62 6.28
N LEU A 285 -17.07 -4.83 6.43
CA LEU A 285 -16.41 -4.87 7.74
C LEU A 285 -16.72 -3.57 8.50
N ARG A 286 -16.99 -3.64 9.79
CA ARG A 286 -17.24 -2.47 10.63
C ARG A 286 -16.10 -1.44 10.56
N THR A 287 -14.86 -1.90 10.48
CA THR A 287 -13.68 -1.04 10.33
C THR A 287 -13.64 -0.30 8.98
N VAL A 288 -14.12 -0.94 7.89
CA VAL A 288 -14.24 -0.32 6.56
C VAL A 288 -15.41 0.68 6.56
N GLN A 289 -16.51 0.37 7.24
CA GLN A 289 -17.64 1.29 7.36
C GLN A 289 -17.23 2.54 8.15
N ALA A 290 -16.54 2.40 9.28
CA ALA A 290 -15.99 3.51 10.05
C ALA A 290 -14.99 4.35 9.23
N LEU A 291 -14.15 3.70 8.37
CA LEU A 291 -13.28 4.40 7.45
C LEU A 291 -14.05 5.25 6.45
N LYS A 292 -15.14 4.74 5.88
CA LYS A 292 -15.99 5.49 4.92
C LYS A 292 -16.65 6.70 5.59
N GLU A 293 -17.07 6.56 6.84
CA GLU A 293 -17.70 7.65 7.60
C GLU A 293 -16.78 8.83 7.89
N VAL A 294 -15.49 8.60 8.12
CA VAL A 294 -14.50 9.69 8.37
C VAL A 294 -13.98 10.33 7.08
N LEU A 295 -14.24 9.74 5.91
CA LEU A 295 -13.84 10.28 4.61
C LEU A 295 -14.98 10.99 3.86
N GLN A 296 -16.18 10.98 4.41
CA GLN A 296 -17.35 11.75 3.92
C GLN A 296 -17.36 13.15 4.52
#